data_1f7f864f6cf1d87309a69bc30548363e
#
_entry.id   1f7f864f6cf1d87309a69bc30548363e
#
_cell.length_a   1.000
_cell.length_b   1.000
_cell.length_c   1.000
_cell.angle_alpha   90.00
_cell.angle_beta   90.00
_cell.angle_gamma   90.00
#
_symmetry.space_group_name_H-M   'P 1'
#
loop_
_entity.id
_entity.type
_entity.pdbx_description
1 polymer ?
#
loop_
_entity_poly.entity_id
_entity_poly.type
_entity_poly.pdbx_seq_one_letter_code
_entity_poly.pdbx_strand_id
1 'polypeptide(L)'
;VDDGSQNFIGLSREGYGADDIVTMNQLHIPKNKKIKIRLSSRDVIHSFALPEMRVKQDAVPGMEIPIYFTAKMSSDEYLDYLKNNDPVRYNNKLDKDDETYNKFSESVKDSYYRGYQINCAQLCGNSHYFMKGYMTVHEQENFDTWLENNKPEEEEEEEW
;
A
#
# COMPACT_ATOMS: atom_id res chain seq x y z
N VAL A 1 -13.52 -12.30 -12.96
CA VAL A 1 -14.86 -12.57 -13.49
C VAL A 1 -15.59 -11.24 -13.44
N ASP A 2 -15.85 -10.67 -14.62
CA ASP A 2 -16.62 -9.43 -14.76
C ASP A 2 -18.10 -9.79 -14.61
N ASP A 3 -18.67 -9.46 -13.46
CA ASP A 3 -20.10 -9.67 -13.17
C ASP A 3 -21.00 -8.54 -13.70
N GLY A 4 -20.44 -7.63 -14.52
CA GLY A 4 -21.14 -6.47 -15.07
C GLY A 4 -21.22 -5.29 -14.10
N SER A 5 -20.76 -5.42 -12.86
CA SER A 5 -20.51 -4.28 -11.98
C SER A 5 -19.19 -3.61 -12.40
N GLN A 6 -19.10 -2.29 -12.30
CA GLN A 6 -17.85 -1.56 -12.60
C GLN A 6 -16.82 -1.77 -11.47
N ASN A 7 -16.60 -3.02 -11.05
CA ASN A 7 -15.63 -3.38 -10.03
C ASN A 7 -14.22 -3.41 -10.62
N PHE A 8 -13.62 -2.25 -10.76
CA PHE A 8 -12.29 -2.06 -11.37
C PHE A 8 -11.15 -2.76 -10.64
N ILE A 9 -11.33 -3.15 -9.40
CA ILE A 9 -10.29 -3.77 -8.57
C ILE A 9 -10.54 -5.25 -8.28
N GLY A 10 -11.66 -5.81 -8.77
CA GLY A 10 -11.97 -7.23 -8.61
C GLY A 10 -12.28 -7.64 -7.16
N LEU A 11 -12.73 -6.69 -6.33
CA LEU A 11 -13.14 -6.94 -4.95
C LEU A 11 -14.58 -7.40 -4.92
N SER A 12 -14.86 -8.47 -4.18
CA SER A 12 -16.22 -8.83 -3.82
C SER A 12 -16.58 -8.10 -2.53
N ARG A 13 -17.65 -7.32 -2.56
CA ARG A 13 -18.22 -6.71 -1.35
C ARG A 13 -19.25 -7.62 -0.68
N GLU A 14 -19.45 -8.80 -1.23
CA GLU A 14 -20.37 -9.81 -0.71
C GLU A 14 -19.59 -11.03 -0.24
N GLY A 15 -20.12 -11.73 0.76
CA GLY A 15 -19.51 -12.94 1.30
C GLY A 15 -18.15 -12.70 1.97
N TYR A 16 -17.12 -13.42 1.54
CA TYR A 16 -15.78 -13.40 2.18
C TYR A 16 -15.01 -12.08 2.03
N GLY A 17 -15.43 -11.17 1.17
CA GLY A 17 -14.78 -9.88 0.97
C GLY A 17 -15.57 -8.71 1.56
N ALA A 18 -16.65 -8.97 2.27
CA ALA A 18 -17.50 -7.92 2.84
C ALA A 18 -16.79 -7.08 3.91
N ASP A 19 -15.85 -7.68 4.64
CA ASP A 19 -15.06 -7.06 5.70
C ASP A 19 -13.66 -6.60 5.23
N ASP A 20 -13.36 -6.69 3.93
CA ASP A 20 -12.07 -6.25 3.38
C ASP A 20 -11.92 -4.72 3.43
N ILE A 21 -10.80 -4.26 3.98
CA ILE A 21 -10.41 -2.84 3.95
C ILE A 21 -9.72 -2.54 2.63
N VAL A 22 -10.30 -1.61 1.87
CA VAL A 22 -9.79 -1.19 0.56
C VAL A 22 -9.03 0.11 0.68
N THR A 23 -7.76 0.10 0.27
CA THR A 23 -6.93 1.30 0.22
C THR A 23 -6.36 1.51 -1.19
N MET A 24 -6.22 2.75 -1.61
CA MET A 24 -5.61 3.09 -2.89
C MET A 24 -4.22 3.70 -2.66
N ASN A 25 -3.20 3.15 -3.33
CA ASN A 25 -1.81 3.59 -3.21
C ASN A 25 -1.24 3.52 -1.77
N GLN A 26 -1.91 2.83 -0.88
CA GLN A 26 -1.51 2.65 0.51
C GLN A 26 -1.50 1.17 0.88
N LEU A 27 -0.56 0.77 1.70
CA LEU A 27 -0.51 -0.53 2.32
C LEU A 27 -0.19 -0.35 3.81
N HIS A 28 -1.07 -0.82 4.67
CA HIS A 28 -0.89 -0.76 6.11
C HIS A 28 -0.63 -2.15 6.65
N ILE A 29 0.46 -2.33 7.40
CA ILE A 29 0.85 -3.63 7.94
C ILE A 29 1.36 -3.50 9.38
N PRO A 30 1.20 -4.54 10.21
CA PRO A 30 1.81 -4.60 11.53
C PRO A 30 3.29 -4.97 11.45
N LYS A 31 4.09 -4.39 12.33
CA LYS A 31 5.50 -4.70 12.52
C LYS A 31 5.69 -6.14 13.02
N ASN A 32 6.79 -6.78 12.61
CA ASN A 32 7.21 -8.11 13.03
C ASN A 32 6.24 -9.27 12.69
N LYS A 33 5.22 -9.02 11.89
CA LYS A 33 4.35 -10.08 11.39
C LYS A 33 4.77 -10.52 9.99
N LYS A 34 4.52 -11.79 9.67
CA LYS A 34 4.70 -12.31 8.31
C LYS A 34 3.54 -11.85 7.44
N ILE A 35 3.85 -11.04 6.46
CA ILE A 35 2.89 -10.52 5.49
C ILE A 35 2.89 -11.43 4.25
N LYS A 36 1.70 -11.73 3.75
CA LYS A 36 1.49 -12.37 2.47
C LYS A 36 0.77 -11.39 1.54
N ILE A 37 1.39 -11.05 0.43
CA ILE A 37 0.74 -10.32 -0.66
C ILE A 37 0.39 -11.31 -1.76
N ARG A 38 -0.82 -11.21 -2.30
CA ARG A 38 -1.27 -11.91 -3.50
C ARG A 38 -1.25 -10.86 -4.62
N LEU A 39 -0.18 -10.91 -5.41
CA LEU A 39 0.10 -9.92 -6.44
C LEU A 39 -0.49 -10.35 -7.77
N SER A 40 -1.23 -9.45 -8.42
CA SER A 40 -1.71 -9.64 -9.78
C SER A 40 -1.68 -8.31 -10.53
N SER A 41 -1.81 -8.39 -11.85
CA SER A 41 -2.00 -7.22 -12.72
C SER A 41 -3.25 -7.40 -13.56
N ARG A 42 -3.90 -6.29 -13.86
CA ARG A 42 -5.13 -6.28 -14.66
C ARG A 42 -4.87 -6.05 -16.16
N ASP A 43 -3.86 -5.26 -16.50
CA ASP A 43 -3.61 -4.77 -17.84
C ASP A 43 -2.30 -5.31 -18.45
N VAL A 44 -1.17 -4.76 -18.07
CA VAL A 44 0.17 -5.13 -18.54
C VAL A 44 1.04 -5.65 -17.40
N ILE A 45 2.25 -6.08 -17.69
CA ILE A 45 3.20 -6.48 -16.65
C ILE A 45 3.68 -5.23 -15.90
N HIS A 46 3.50 -5.24 -14.59
CA HIS A 46 4.08 -4.31 -13.63
C HIS A 46 5.10 -5.02 -12.76
N SER A 47 5.72 -4.31 -11.82
CA SER A 47 6.57 -4.94 -10.82
C SER A 47 6.41 -4.23 -9.48
N PHE A 48 5.95 -4.99 -8.49
CA PHE A 48 5.88 -4.52 -7.12
C PHE A 48 7.29 -4.50 -6.54
N ALA A 49 7.76 -3.34 -6.13
CA ALA A 49 9.07 -3.16 -5.53
C ALA A 49 8.99 -2.39 -4.23
N LEU A 50 9.61 -2.95 -3.17
CA LEU A 50 9.90 -2.33 -1.89
C LEU A 50 11.42 -2.27 -1.70
N PRO A 51 12.09 -1.23 -2.20
CA PRO A 51 13.56 -1.16 -2.21
C PRO A 51 14.17 -1.27 -0.82
N GLU A 52 13.57 -0.65 0.18
CA GLU A 52 14.04 -0.66 1.56
C GLU A 52 14.01 -2.05 2.20
N MET A 53 13.15 -2.92 1.72
CA MET A 53 13.03 -4.31 2.19
C MET A 53 13.66 -5.31 1.22
N ARG A 54 14.26 -4.83 0.12
CA ARG A 54 14.84 -5.66 -0.96
C ARG A 54 13.85 -6.68 -1.52
N VAL A 55 12.58 -6.29 -1.60
CA VAL A 55 11.51 -7.08 -2.22
C VAL A 55 11.24 -6.54 -3.61
N LYS A 56 11.21 -7.42 -4.60
CA LYS A 56 10.81 -7.13 -5.97
C LYS A 56 10.17 -8.36 -6.58
N GLN A 57 8.99 -8.17 -7.20
CA GLN A 57 8.26 -9.23 -7.89
C GLN A 57 7.42 -8.66 -9.02
N ASP A 58 7.50 -9.26 -10.20
CA ASP A 58 6.65 -8.87 -11.32
C ASP A 58 5.20 -9.29 -11.07
N ALA A 59 4.28 -8.38 -11.41
CA ALA A 59 2.85 -8.59 -11.44
C ALA A 59 2.43 -8.88 -12.89
N VAL A 60 2.00 -10.11 -13.15
CA VAL A 60 1.71 -10.60 -14.50
C VAL A 60 0.20 -10.75 -14.65
N PRO A 61 -0.42 -10.23 -15.75
CA PRO A 61 -1.83 -10.42 -16.02
C PRO A 61 -2.22 -11.91 -16.06
N GLY A 62 -3.34 -12.23 -15.39
CA GLY A 62 -3.86 -13.59 -15.31
C GLY A 62 -3.12 -14.52 -14.34
N MET A 63 -2.12 -14.02 -13.62
CA MET A 63 -1.41 -14.78 -12.58
C MET A 63 -1.64 -14.14 -11.22
N GLU A 64 -1.73 -14.98 -10.19
CA GLU A 64 -1.68 -14.58 -8.81
C GLU A 64 -0.36 -15.07 -8.19
N ILE A 65 0.52 -14.14 -7.84
CA ILE A 65 1.88 -14.44 -7.40
C ILE A 65 2.00 -14.10 -5.91
N PRO A 66 2.29 -15.08 -5.04
CA PRO A 66 2.44 -14.82 -3.61
C PRO A 66 3.82 -14.25 -3.28
N ILE A 67 3.84 -13.16 -2.52
CA ILE A 67 5.04 -12.57 -1.93
C ILE A 67 4.95 -12.69 -0.40
N TYR A 68 6.08 -12.97 0.23
CA TYR A 68 6.17 -13.05 1.69
C TYR A 68 7.32 -12.17 2.19
N PHE A 69 7.05 -11.35 3.19
CA PHE A 69 8.09 -10.59 3.89
C PHE A 69 7.67 -10.27 5.31
N THR A 70 8.59 -9.72 6.10
CA THR A 70 8.34 -9.23 7.46
C THR A 70 9.06 -7.92 7.64
N ALA A 71 8.32 -6.85 7.95
CA ALA A 71 8.88 -5.56 8.30
C ALA A 71 9.41 -5.58 9.75
N LYS A 72 10.67 -5.23 9.96
CA LYS A 72 11.35 -5.26 11.26
C LYS A 72 11.35 -3.92 11.98
N MET A 73 11.13 -2.84 11.26
CA MET A 73 11.08 -1.48 11.78
C MET A 73 9.72 -0.88 11.46
N SER A 74 9.13 -0.18 12.41
CA SER A 74 7.95 0.65 12.14
C SER A 74 8.32 1.83 11.23
N SER A 75 7.33 2.51 10.69
CA SER A 75 7.58 3.68 9.86
C SER A 75 8.25 4.80 10.64
N ASP A 76 7.91 4.98 11.90
CA ASP A 76 8.53 5.99 12.78
C ASP A 76 10.00 5.64 13.08
N GLU A 77 10.29 4.38 13.44
CA GLU A 77 11.66 3.91 13.64
C GLU A 77 12.51 4.06 12.36
N TYR A 78 11.91 3.83 11.20
CA TYR A 78 12.60 4.00 9.93
C TYR A 78 12.93 5.47 9.65
N LEU A 79 12.04 6.40 9.95
CA LEU A 79 12.32 7.83 9.84
C LEU A 79 13.43 8.27 10.79
N ASP A 80 13.41 7.79 12.04
CA ASP A 80 14.49 8.07 13.00
C ASP A 80 15.82 7.48 12.56
N TYR A 81 15.81 6.29 11.99
CA TYR A 81 17.00 5.69 11.38
C TYR A 81 17.54 6.56 10.23
N LEU A 82 16.69 7.02 9.32
CA LEU A 82 17.11 7.89 8.21
C LEU A 82 17.68 9.21 8.72
N LYS A 83 17.03 9.84 9.67
CA LYS A 83 17.49 11.09 10.27
C LYS A 83 18.92 11.01 10.80
N ASN A 84 19.27 9.87 11.40
CA ASN A 84 20.56 9.67 12.02
C ASN A 84 21.63 9.12 11.06
N ASN A 85 21.25 8.38 10.00
CA ASN A 85 22.17 7.64 9.17
C ASN A 85 22.17 8.10 7.70
N ASP A 86 21.08 8.72 7.21
CA ASP A 86 20.95 9.23 5.86
C ASP A 86 20.10 10.50 5.83
N PRO A 87 20.67 11.64 6.28
CA PRO A 87 19.93 12.91 6.35
C PRO A 87 19.43 13.40 5.00
N VAL A 88 20.09 13.01 3.90
CA VAL A 88 19.68 13.41 2.55
C VAL A 88 18.34 12.74 2.21
N ARG A 89 18.23 11.43 2.41
CA ARG A 89 16.97 10.70 2.18
C ARG A 89 15.88 11.15 3.15
N TYR A 90 16.24 11.43 4.40
CA TYR A 90 15.31 11.96 5.39
C TYR A 90 14.70 13.29 4.92
N ASN A 91 15.53 14.25 4.50
CA ASN A 91 15.07 15.55 4.04
C ASN A 91 14.24 15.44 2.76
N ASN A 92 14.62 14.58 1.82
CA ASN A 92 13.84 14.34 0.60
C ASN A 92 12.47 13.76 0.88
N LYS A 93 12.34 12.92 1.92
CA LYS A 93 11.03 12.41 2.37
C LYS A 93 10.14 13.49 2.99
N LEU A 94 10.74 14.53 3.59
CA LEU A 94 10.03 15.63 4.23
C LEU A 94 9.79 16.83 3.31
N ASP A 95 10.21 16.75 2.05
CA ASP A 95 10.04 17.83 1.08
C ASP A 95 8.54 17.99 0.71
N LYS A 96 7.91 18.96 1.39
CA LYS A 96 6.50 19.31 1.17
C LYS A 96 6.24 20.07 -0.12
N ASP A 97 7.27 20.56 -0.76
CA ASP A 97 7.19 21.30 -2.03
C ASP A 97 7.26 20.35 -3.24
N ASP A 98 7.44 19.05 -3.02
CA ASP A 98 7.36 18.04 -4.07
C ASP A 98 5.97 18.09 -4.75
N GLU A 99 5.98 18.36 -6.07
CA GLU A 99 4.77 18.38 -6.89
C GLU A 99 3.96 17.09 -6.78
N THR A 100 4.62 15.96 -6.52
CA THR A 100 3.99 14.66 -6.34
C THR A 100 3.17 14.64 -5.05
N TYR A 101 3.69 15.23 -3.97
CA TYR A 101 3.00 15.34 -2.68
C TYR A 101 1.68 16.11 -2.80
N ASN A 102 1.69 17.23 -3.51
CA ASN A 102 0.50 18.07 -3.63
C ASN A 102 -0.65 17.43 -4.43
N LYS A 103 -0.37 16.35 -5.15
CA LYS A 103 -1.37 15.58 -5.90
C LYS A 103 -2.09 14.52 -5.06
N PHE A 104 -1.59 14.21 -3.86
CA PHE A 104 -2.19 13.21 -3.00
C PHE A 104 -3.30 13.80 -2.11
N SER A 105 -4.28 12.94 -1.77
CA SER A 105 -5.24 13.26 -0.72
C SER A 105 -4.56 13.35 0.65
N GLU A 106 -5.17 14.05 1.61
CA GLU A 106 -4.61 14.19 2.96
C GLU A 106 -4.34 12.83 3.63
N SER A 107 -5.19 11.83 3.38
CA SER A 107 -5.01 10.48 3.92
C SER A 107 -3.75 9.78 3.43
N VAL A 108 -3.27 10.11 2.23
CA VAL A 108 -2.05 9.53 1.64
C VAL A 108 -0.81 10.31 2.03
N LYS A 109 -0.94 11.61 2.33
CA LYS A 109 0.18 12.49 2.66
C LYS A 109 0.98 12.04 3.88
N ASP A 110 0.31 11.55 4.92
CA ASP A 110 1.00 11.03 6.11
C ASP A 110 1.81 9.77 5.79
N SER A 111 1.23 8.86 5.01
CA SER A 111 1.93 7.66 4.51
C SER A 111 3.11 8.01 3.59
N TYR A 112 3.00 9.08 2.80
CA TYR A 112 4.08 9.57 1.94
C TYR A 112 5.31 9.93 2.74
N TYR A 113 5.16 10.65 3.83
CA TYR A 113 6.29 11.07 4.65
C TYR A 113 6.89 9.95 5.49
N ARG A 114 6.03 9.16 6.12
CA ARG A 114 6.45 8.15 7.09
C ARG A 114 6.65 6.78 6.49
N GLY A 115 5.93 6.49 5.38
CA GLY A 115 5.88 5.17 4.80
C GLY A 115 7.15 4.76 4.05
N TYR A 116 7.26 3.46 3.86
CA TYR A 116 8.16 2.86 2.91
C TYR A 116 7.61 3.04 1.50
N GLN A 117 8.46 3.28 0.53
CA GLN A 117 8.00 3.55 -0.82
C GLN A 117 7.78 2.26 -1.62
N ILE A 118 6.59 2.13 -2.20
CA ILE A 118 6.26 1.10 -3.18
C ILE A 118 6.43 1.72 -4.57
N ASN A 119 7.16 1.05 -5.46
CA ASN A 119 7.39 1.49 -6.83
C ASN A 119 7.00 0.43 -7.84
N CYS A 120 6.64 0.86 -9.05
CA CYS A 120 6.65 -0.03 -10.20
C CYS A 120 8.08 -0.11 -10.75
N ALA A 121 8.63 -1.32 -10.83
CA ALA A 121 10.01 -1.55 -11.31
C ALA A 121 10.05 -2.23 -12.70
N GLN A 122 8.93 -2.25 -13.43
CA GLN A 122 8.81 -2.75 -14.80
C GLN A 122 8.18 -1.67 -15.67
N LEU A 123 8.79 -1.38 -16.83
CA LEU A 123 8.25 -0.40 -17.77
C LEU A 123 6.86 -0.83 -18.25
N CYS A 124 5.84 -0.08 -17.88
CA CYS A 124 4.43 -0.43 -18.07
C CYS A 124 3.62 0.63 -18.84
N GLY A 125 4.26 1.60 -19.43
CA GLY A 125 3.62 2.66 -20.24
C GLY A 125 3.99 4.07 -19.80
N ASN A 126 3.28 5.05 -20.34
CA ASN A 126 3.59 6.48 -20.16
C ASN A 126 3.51 6.96 -18.70
N SER A 127 2.67 6.32 -17.89
CA SER A 127 2.49 6.66 -16.46
C SER A 127 3.39 5.87 -15.51
N HIS A 128 4.33 5.08 -16.03
CA HIS A 128 5.20 4.22 -15.24
C HIS A 128 5.91 4.97 -14.10
N TYR A 129 6.40 6.15 -14.34
CA TYR A 129 7.14 6.95 -13.36
C TYR A 129 6.27 7.51 -12.22
N PHE A 130 4.94 7.54 -12.42
CA PHE A 130 3.97 7.96 -11.40
C PHE A 130 3.41 6.79 -10.58
N MET A 131 3.68 5.54 -10.95
CA MET A 131 3.16 4.38 -10.25
C MET A 131 3.90 4.17 -8.93
N LYS A 132 3.45 4.89 -7.93
CA LYS A 132 3.97 4.87 -6.57
C LYS A 132 2.85 4.61 -5.59
N GLY A 133 3.21 3.90 -4.53
CA GLY A 133 2.40 3.74 -3.33
C GLY A 133 3.28 3.82 -2.09
N TYR A 134 2.66 3.80 -0.93
CA TYR A 134 3.36 3.92 0.34
C TYR A 134 2.87 2.85 1.30
N MET A 135 3.82 2.23 1.99
CA MET A 135 3.51 1.24 3.01
C MET A 135 3.83 1.83 4.38
N THR A 136 2.83 1.87 5.25
CA THR A 136 2.97 2.23 6.65
C THR A 136 3.09 0.96 7.48
N VAL A 137 4.17 0.84 8.22
CA VAL A 137 4.39 -0.23 9.19
C VAL A 137 4.08 0.29 10.58
N HIS A 138 3.04 -0.25 11.17
CA HIS A 138 2.54 0.16 12.48
C HIS A 138 3.10 -0.72 13.60
N GLU A 139 3.23 -0.16 14.81
CA GLU A 139 3.22 -0.96 16.03
C GLU A 139 1.85 -1.65 16.16
N GLN A 140 1.79 -2.79 16.88
CA GLN A 140 0.57 -3.63 16.90
C GLN A 140 -0.67 -2.84 17.37
N GLU A 141 -0.55 -2.06 18.44
CA GLU A 141 -1.67 -1.27 18.98
C GLU A 141 -2.22 -0.23 17.99
N ASN A 142 -1.31 0.44 17.26
CA ASN A 142 -1.67 1.41 16.23
C ASN A 142 -2.31 0.73 15.01
N PHE A 143 -1.86 -0.49 14.68
CA PHE A 143 -2.45 -1.27 13.61
C PHE A 143 -3.88 -1.71 13.94
N ASP A 144 -4.10 -2.17 15.16
CA ASP A 144 -5.43 -2.58 15.63
C ASP A 144 -6.40 -1.38 15.63
N THR A 145 -5.93 -0.21 16.07
CA THR A 145 -6.70 1.03 16.00
C THR A 145 -7.01 1.43 14.55
N TRP A 146 -6.02 1.29 13.66
CA TRP A 146 -6.22 1.58 12.24
C TRP A 146 -7.26 0.63 11.61
N LEU A 147 -7.21 -0.66 11.93
CA LEU A 147 -8.20 -1.64 11.48
C LEU A 147 -9.61 -1.27 11.92
N GLU A 148 -9.79 -0.93 13.21
CA GLU A 148 -11.10 -0.55 13.73
C GLU A 148 -11.66 0.70 13.03
N ASN A 149 -10.82 1.71 12.77
CA ASN A 149 -11.22 2.96 12.15
C ASN A 149 -11.50 2.85 10.64
N ASN A 150 -11.08 1.77 9.99
CA ASN A 150 -11.23 1.58 8.54
C ASN A 150 -12.08 0.35 8.19
N LYS A 151 -12.73 -0.26 9.17
CA LYS A 151 -13.71 -1.31 8.89
C LYS A 151 -14.82 -0.76 8.00
N PRO A 152 -15.28 -1.52 7.00
CA PRO A 152 -16.48 -1.16 6.25
C PRO A 152 -17.65 -0.99 7.21
N GLU A 153 -18.49 0.02 6.95
CA GLU A 153 -19.78 0.13 7.66
C GLU A 153 -20.64 -1.09 7.31
N GLU A 154 -21.15 -1.78 8.32
CA GLU A 154 -22.14 -2.84 8.11
C GLU A 154 -23.39 -2.16 7.53
N GLU A 155 -23.77 -2.50 6.29
CA GLU A 155 -25.05 -2.07 5.75
C GLU A 155 -26.15 -2.70 6.61
N GLU A 156 -26.84 -1.89 7.42
CA GLU A 156 -28.05 -2.34 8.12
C GLU A 156 -29.04 -2.82 7.05
N GLU A 157 -29.31 -4.12 6.98
CA GLU A 157 -30.40 -4.65 6.17
C GLU A 157 -31.68 -4.00 6.66
N GLU A 158 -32.21 -3.02 5.90
CA GLU A 158 -33.56 -2.52 6.12
C GLU A 158 -34.52 -3.69 5.88
N GLU A 159 -35.02 -4.31 6.95
CA GLU A 159 -36.13 -5.26 6.90
C GLU A 159 -37.38 -4.53 6.36
N TRP A 160 -37.77 -4.90 5.14
CA TRP A 160 -39.04 -4.50 4.51
C TRP A 160 -40.14 -5.47 4.83
#